data_89e0fdf3cbae4579aa1c4077c53a45c8
#
_entry.id   89e0fdf3cbae4579aa1c4077c53a45c8
#
_cell.length_a   1.000
_cell.length_b   1.000
_cell.length_c   1.000
_cell.angle_alpha   90.00
_cell.angle_beta   90.00
_cell.angle_gamma   90.00
#
_symmetry.space_group_name_H-M   'P 1'
#
loop_
_entity.id
_entity.type
_entity.pdbx_description
1 polymer ?
#
loop_
_entity_poly.entity_id
_entity_poly.type
_entity_poly.pdbx_seq_one_letter_code
_entity_poly.pdbx_strand_id
1 'polypeptide(L)'
;MRIFDCTLRDGANVVGNGFSSELTESMIRGLLDCGIKDIEMGNAKGIGSYDRGAEAPLDDESYAKLASRYADKGRLGMFMLAAFADTDKIKMVKDNGLDFIRVGIAAGDGAKAAEAVKMVKAAGLTCRYSMMKAYICPPEQLAEEAKMLAEAGVDIITIMDSAGTMYPHETTAYVKALKENAGIPVGFHGHSNLGLSQANALAAAEAGADEVDGGLLGMARSAGNCATELAVATLSHQGLLDGVDLYKLLRYEDEELIPAMKAYGYHVAVCPEDLILGLSGCHSSFLKMFHQVAQEEQVDVYQLIVRVSAIDRKAPTEELLRRTAAAIKEGR
;
A
#
# COMPACT_ATOMS: atom_id res chain seq x y z
N MET A 1 5.33 12.68 -0.91
CA MET A 1 5.00 11.36 -1.49
C MET A 1 3.76 10.79 -0.83
N ARG A 2 3.11 9.75 -1.40
CA ARG A 2 1.90 9.12 -0.85
C ARG A 2 2.08 7.61 -0.77
N ILE A 3 1.35 6.96 0.14
CA ILE A 3 1.11 5.51 0.12
C ILE A 3 -0.19 5.26 -0.65
N PHE A 4 -0.13 4.34 -1.59
CA PHE A 4 -1.28 3.76 -2.27
C PHE A 4 -1.44 2.33 -1.76
N ASP A 5 -2.52 2.05 -1.04
CA ASP A 5 -2.73 0.72 -0.49
C ASP A 5 -3.54 -0.17 -1.44
N CYS A 6 -3.02 -1.32 -1.77
CA CYS A 6 -3.65 -2.31 -2.64
C CYS A 6 -4.00 -3.64 -1.93
N THR A 7 -4.03 -3.62 -0.59
CA THR A 7 -4.38 -4.81 0.22
C THR A 7 -5.70 -5.42 -0.21
N LEU A 8 -6.72 -4.57 -0.33
CA LEU A 8 -8.09 -5.02 -0.61
C LEU A 8 -8.30 -5.51 -2.06
N ARG A 9 -7.29 -5.38 -2.92
CA ARG A 9 -7.28 -5.98 -4.25
C ARG A 9 -6.18 -7.04 -4.37
N ASP A 10 -4.90 -6.66 -4.36
CA ASP A 10 -3.79 -7.59 -4.56
C ASP A 10 -3.57 -8.49 -3.35
N GLY A 11 -3.71 -7.93 -2.15
CA GLY A 11 -3.67 -8.67 -0.90
C GLY A 11 -4.74 -9.76 -0.80
N ALA A 12 -5.88 -9.58 -1.43
CA ALA A 12 -6.97 -10.56 -1.42
C ALA A 12 -6.60 -11.92 -2.03
N ASN A 13 -5.47 -12.02 -2.74
CA ASN A 13 -4.94 -13.31 -3.21
C ASN A 13 -4.60 -14.27 -2.05
N VAL A 14 -4.36 -13.82 -0.83
CA VAL A 14 -4.04 -14.69 0.32
C VAL A 14 -5.29 -15.39 0.89
N VAL A 15 -6.48 -14.90 0.58
CA VAL A 15 -7.76 -15.45 1.03
C VAL A 15 -8.62 -15.98 -0.13
N GLY A 16 -8.03 -16.18 -1.30
CA GLY A 16 -8.72 -16.59 -2.52
C GLY A 16 -8.78 -15.45 -3.54
N ASN A 17 -9.90 -14.78 -3.71
CA ASN A 17 -10.04 -13.67 -4.67
C ASN A 17 -10.67 -12.41 -4.06
N GLY A 18 -10.98 -12.40 -2.75
CA GLY A 18 -11.60 -11.25 -2.10
C GLY A 18 -11.76 -11.46 -0.60
N PHE A 19 -11.83 -10.37 0.14
CA PHE A 19 -12.15 -10.36 1.57
C PHE A 19 -13.67 -10.32 1.79
N SER A 20 -14.11 -10.78 2.98
CA SER A 20 -15.51 -10.59 3.40
C SER A 20 -15.85 -9.11 3.55
N SER A 21 -17.15 -8.79 3.64
CA SER A 21 -17.62 -7.42 3.87
C SER A 21 -17.04 -6.82 5.15
N GLU A 22 -16.99 -7.62 6.22
CA GLU A 22 -16.49 -7.19 7.53
C GLU A 22 -15.00 -6.87 7.50
N LEU A 23 -14.18 -7.74 6.89
CA LEU A 23 -12.75 -7.49 6.75
C LEU A 23 -12.45 -6.33 5.80
N THR A 24 -13.19 -6.23 4.69
CA THR A 24 -13.07 -5.11 3.75
C THR A 24 -13.34 -3.80 4.47
N GLU A 25 -14.42 -3.73 5.24
CA GLU A 25 -14.80 -2.52 5.98
C GLU A 25 -13.80 -2.19 7.10
N SER A 26 -13.32 -3.19 7.84
CA SER A 26 -12.29 -3.00 8.87
C SER A 26 -11.01 -2.41 8.27
N MET A 27 -10.50 -2.98 7.13
CA MET A 27 -9.29 -2.48 6.49
C MET A 27 -9.45 -1.07 5.91
N ILE A 28 -10.60 -0.74 5.29
CA ILE A 28 -10.86 0.64 4.83
C ILE A 28 -10.77 1.61 6.01
N ARG A 29 -11.43 1.30 7.13
CA ARG A 29 -11.39 2.15 8.33
C ARG A 29 -9.99 2.28 8.88
N GLY A 30 -9.28 1.17 9.08
CA GLY A 30 -7.91 1.18 9.61
C GLY A 30 -6.97 2.04 8.78
N LEU A 31 -7.02 1.92 7.45
CA LEU A 31 -6.23 2.72 6.52
C LEU A 31 -6.60 4.21 6.58
N LEU A 32 -7.89 4.54 6.53
CA LEU A 32 -8.34 5.94 6.57
C LEU A 32 -8.05 6.61 7.91
N ASP A 33 -8.21 5.90 9.02
CA ASP A 33 -7.99 6.42 10.37
C ASP A 33 -6.51 6.72 10.66
N CYS A 34 -5.58 5.98 10.03
CA CYS A 34 -4.15 6.28 10.11
C CYS A 34 -3.69 7.34 9.08
N GLY A 35 -4.55 7.75 8.14
CA GLY A 35 -4.25 8.79 7.16
C GLY A 35 -3.90 8.30 5.76
N ILE A 36 -3.95 6.98 5.48
CA ILE A 36 -3.79 6.43 4.14
C ILE A 36 -5.12 6.57 3.39
N LYS A 37 -5.13 7.37 2.34
CA LYS A 37 -6.36 7.78 1.66
C LYS A 37 -6.54 7.21 0.25
N ASP A 38 -5.49 6.69 -0.37
CA ASP A 38 -5.54 6.08 -1.70
C ASP A 38 -5.64 4.56 -1.55
N ILE A 39 -6.83 3.99 -1.83
CA ILE A 39 -7.13 2.58 -1.56
C ILE A 39 -7.68 1.90 -2.80
N GLU A 40 -6.99 0.86 -3.26
CA GLU A 40 -7.45 -0.04 -4.33
C GLU A 40 -8.11 -1.28 -3.74
N MET A 41 -9.31 -1.59 -4.20
CA MET A 41 -10.11 -2.66 -3.63
C MET A 41 -10.86 -3.50 -4.67
N GLY A 42 -11.48 -4.59 -4.20
CA GLY A 42 -12.34 -5.44 -5.01
C GLY A 42 -11.79 -6.85 -5.20
N ASN A 43 -12.17 -7.50 -6.30
CA ASN A 43 -11.66 -8.83 -6.64
C ASN A 43 -10.14 -8.79 -6.90
N ALA A 44 -9.40 -9.75 -6.37
CA ALA A 44 -7.95 -9.84 -6.53
C ALA A 44 -7.48 -9.80 -8.00
N LYS A 45 -8.30 -10.24 -8.92
CA LYS A 45 -8.03 -10.26 -10.38
C LYS A 45 -8.63 -9.06 -11.11
N GLY A 46 -9.28 -8.14 -10.38
CA GLY A 46 -9.91 -6.93 -10.91
C GLY A 46 -11.36 -7.09 -11.36
N ILE A 47 -11.94 -5.97 -11.75
CA ILE A 47 -13.34 -5.85 -12.19
C ILE A 47 -13.64 -6.81 -13.36
N GLY A 48 -14.81 -7.44 -13.34
CA GLY A 48 -15.28 -8.39 -14.35
C GLY A 48 -14.70 -9.79 -14.21
N SER A 49 -13.78 -10.00 -13.26
CA SER A 49 -13.21 -11.34 -13.04
C SER A 49 -14.15 -12.26 -12.28
N TYR A 50 -15.02 -11.71 -11.44
CA TYR A 50 -16.06 -12.46 -10.74
C TYR A 50 -16.95 -13.22 -11.74
N ASP A 51 -17.45 -12.54 -12.76
CA ASP A 51 -18.31 -13.10 -13.81
C ASP A 51 -17.58 -14.11 -14.72
N ARG A 52 -16.23 -14.18 -14.59
CA ARG A 52 -15.36 -15.11 -15.33
C ARG A 52 -14.83 -16.25 -14.46
N GLY A 53 -15.50 -16.51 -13.33
CA GLY A 53 -15.19 -17.64 -12.45
C GLY A 53 -14.11 -17.36 -11.39
N ALA A 54 -13.70 -16.12 -11.18
CA ALA A 54 -12.90 -15.72 -10.02
C ALA A 54 -13.83 -15.34 -8.86
N GLU A 55 -14.53 -16.34 -8.32
CA GLU A 55 -15.46 -16.13 -7.21
C GLU A 55 -14.77 -15.50 -6.00
N ALA A 56 -15.46 -14.56 -5.36
CA ALA A 56 -15.07 -13.86 -4.16
C ALA A 56 -16.31 -13.77 -3.22
N PRO A 57 -16.13 -13.43 -1.93
CA PRO A 57 -17.25 -13.27 -1.01
C PRO A 57 -18.29 -12.22 -1.45
N LEU A 58 -17.86 -11.22 -2.21
CA LEU A 58 -18.70 -10.17 -2.79
C LEU A 58 -18.43 -10.06 -4.31
N ASP A 59 -19.45 -9.70 -5.08
CA ASP A 59 -19.29 -9.30 -6.47
C ASP A 59 -18.76 -7.85 -6.59
N ASP A 60 -18.43 -7.43 -7.81
CA ASP A 60 -17.84 -6.12 -8.06
C ASP A 60 -18.74 -4.96 -7.59
N GLU A 61 -20.05 -5.07 -7.80
CA GLU A 61 -21.00 -4.02 -7.40
C GLU A 61 -21.14 -3.94 -5.87
N SER A 62 -21.15 -5.07 -5.18
CA SER A 62 -21.22 -5.14 -3.72
C SER A 62 -19.97 -4.53 -3.08
N TYR A 63 -18.77 -4.77 -3.63
CA TYR A 63 -17.55 -4.10 -3.21
C TYR A 63 -17.64 -2.59 -3.44
N ALA A 64 -18.11 -2.14 -4.62
CA ALA A 64 -18.24 -0.73 -4.91
C ALA A 64 -19.25 -0.03 -3.97
N LYS A 65 -20.40 -0.65 -3.70
CA LYS A 65 -21.38 -0.16 -2.72
C LYS A 65 -20.83 -0.08 -1.30
N LEU A 66 -20.00 -1.01 -0.89
CA LEU A 66 -19.34 -0.94 0.41
C LEU A 66 -18.37 0.24 0.47
N ALA A 67 -17.53 0.40 -0.56
CA ALA A 67 -16.57 1.50 -0.66
C ALA A 67 -17.24 2.87 -0.69
N SER A 68 -18.40 3.00 -1.33
CA SER A 68 -19.13 4.27 -1.45
C SER A 68 -19.45 4.96 -0.12
N ARG A 69 -19.54 4.18 0.97
CA ARG A 69 -19.76 4.71 2.33
C ARG A 69 -18.57 5.54 2.84
N TYR A 70 -17.43 5.45 2.18
CA TYR A 70 -16.16 6.07 2.57
C TYR A 70 -15.63 7.04 1.51
N ALA A 71 -16.38 7.29 0.44
CA ALA A 71 -15.96 8.11 -0.69
C ALA A 71 -15.66 9.58 -0.32
N ASP A 72 -16.25 10.08 0.78
CA ASP A 72 -15.98 11.41 1.32
C ASP A 72 -14.71 11.50 2.18
N LYS A 73 -14.10 10.35 2.54
CA LYS A 73 -12.96 10.25 3.47
C LYS A 73 -11.65 9.93 2.78
N GLY A 74 -11.69 9.31 1.61
CA GLY A 74 -10.51 8.89 0.87
C GLY A 74 -10.78 8.77 -0.62
N ARG A 75 -9.76 8.46 -1.39
CA ARG A 75 -9.85 8.14 -2.82
C ARG A 75 -9.87 6.63 -2.96
N LEU A 76 -11.03 6.08 -3.23
CA LEU A 76 -11.22 4.65 -3.38
C LEU A 76 -11.48 4.30 -4.85
N GLY A 77 -10.96 3.19 -5.29
CA GLY A 77 -11.17 2.73 -6.66
C GLY A 77 -10.82 1.27 -6.87
N MET A 78 -10.90 0.83 -8.10
CA MET A 78 -10.79 -0.58 -8.44
C MET A 78 -9.78 -0.81 -9.58
N PHE A 79 -9.21 -2.02 -9.62
CA PHE A 79 -8.32 -2.46 -10.68
C PHE A 79 -9.11 -3.11 -11.83
N MET A 80 -8.67 -2.91 -13.06
CA MET A 80 -9.25 -3.51 -14.26
C MET A 80 -8.16 -3.93 -15.24
N LEU A 81 -8.16 -5.18 -15.68
CA LEU A 81 -7.32 -5.56 -16.82
C LEU A 81 -7.85 -4.88 -18.08
N ALA A 82 -6.95 -4.33 -18.91
CA ALA A 82 -7.32 -3.66 -20.16
C ALA A 82 -8.19 -4.53 -21.06
N ALA A 83 -7.91 -5.85 -21.11
CA ALA A 83 -8.68 -6.82 -21.88
C ALA A 83 -10.12 -7.04 -21.35
N PHE A 84 -10.45 -6.56 -20.16
CA PHE A 84 -11.76 -6.68 -19.51
C PHE A 84 -12.49 -5.35 -19.44
N ALA A 85 -12.02 -4.34 -20.19
CA ALA A 85 -12.67 -3.05 -20.25
C ALA A 85 -14.12 -3.18 -20.74
N ASP A 86 -15.04 -2.67 -19.95
CA ASP A 86 -16.47 -2.78 -20.13
C ASP A 86 -17.16 -1.51 -19.64
N THR A 87 -17.97 -0.89 -20.51
CA THR A 87 -18.62 0.41 -20.21
C THR A 87 -19.56 0.32 -19.02
N ASP A 88 -20.30 -0.79 -18.86
CA ASP A 88 -21.27 -0.93 -17.77
C ASP A 88 -20.53 -1.11 -16.42
N LYS A 89 -19.42 -1.86 -16.41
CA LYS A 89 -18.57 -2.02 -15.24
C LYS A 89 -17.89 -0.69 -14.83
N ILE A 90 -17.41 0.08 -15.81
CA ILE A 90 -16.83 1.41 -15.55
C ILE A 90 -17.90 2.37 -15.00
N LYS A 91 -19.10 2.34 -15.61
CA LYS A 91 -20.24 3.13 -15.14
C LYS A 91 -20.64 2.74 -13.71
N MET A 92 -20.67 1.46 -13.38
CA MET A 92 -20.96 0.96 -12.02
C MET A 92 -19.99 1.57 -10.99
N VAL A 93 -18.69 1.63 -11.27
CA VAL A 93 -17.68 2.26 -10.40
C VAL A 93 -18.01 3.74 -10.20
N LYS A 94 -18.31 4.46 -11.28
CA LYS A 94 -18.66 5.89 -11.25
C LYS A 94 -19.95 6.15 -10.47
N ASP A 95 -20.99 5.38 -10.74
CA ASP A 95 -22.33 5.57 -10.12
C ASP A 95 -22.30 5.30 -8.60
N ASN A 96 -21.36 4.46 -8.12
CA ASN A 96 -21.13 4.26 -6.70
C ASN A 96 -20.20 5.31 -6.08
N GLY A 97 -19.79 6.34 -6.83
CA GLY A 97 -19.01 7.48 -6.32
C GLY A 97 -17.54 7.16 -6.03
N LEU A 98 -16.98 6.11 -6.62
CA LEU A 98 -15.54 5.83 -6.51
C LEU A 98 -14.76 6.78 -7.42
N ASP A 99 -13.46 6.98 -7.08
CA ASP A 99 -12.63 8.04 -7.67
C ASP A 99 -11.87 7.59 -8.91
N PHE A 100 -11.45 6.32 -8.97
CA PHE A 100 -10.55 5.86 -10.01
C PHE A 100 -10.80 4.43 -10.48
N ILE A 101 -10.35 4.17 -11.69
CA ILE A 101 -10.02 2.82 -12.17
C ILE A 101 -8.53 2.77 -12.50
N ARG A 102 -7.86 1.72 -12.04
CA ARG A 102 -6.48 1.40 -12.38
C ARG A 102 -6.46 0.35 -13.48
N VAL A 103 -6.13 0.78 -14.70
CA VAL A 103 -6.04 -0.11 -15.87
C VAL A 103 -4.68 -0.81 -15.87
N GLY A 104 -4.64 -2.13 -16.06
CA GLY A 104 -3.41 -2.90 -16.08
C GLY A 104 -3.24 -3.73 -17.33
N ILE A 105 -2.02 -3.75 -17.88
CA ILE A 105 -1.56 -4.66 -18.93
C ILE A 105 -0.05 -4.88 -18.79
N ALA A 106 0.50 -5.90 -19.46
CA ALA A 106 1.94 -6.11 -19.46
C ALA A 106 2.68 -4.93 -20.09
N ALA A 107 3.84 -4.57 -19.52
CA ALA A 107 4.74 -3.57 -20.07
C ALA A 107 5.11 -3.89 -21.52
N GLY A 108 5.18 -2.89 -22.39
CA GLY A 108 5.36 -3.02 -23.82
C GLY A 108 4.06 -3.19 -24.63
N ASP A 109 2.94 -3.44 -23.95
CA ASP A 109 1.62 -3.62 -24.58
C ASP A 109 0.68 -2.40 -24.41
N GLY A 110 1.18 -1.26 -23.93
CA GLY A 110 0.37 -0.09 -23.57
C GLY A 110 -0.56 0.42 -24.67
N ALA A 111 -0.17 0.31 -25.92
CA ALA A 111 -1.04 0.69 -27.04
C ALA A 111 -2.36 -0.08 -27.06
N LYS A 112 -2.39 -1.34 -26.58
CA LYS A 112 -3.60 -2.17 -26.48
C LYS A 112 -4.54 -1.69 -25.38
N ALA A 113 -4.07 -0.88 -24.41
CA ALA A 113 -4.87 -0.33 -23.34
C ALA A 113 -5.51 1.02 -23.68
N ALA A 114 -5.14 1.65 -24.79
CA ALA A 114 -5.57 3.01 -25.12
C ALA A 114 -7.10 3.16 -25.15
N GLU A 115 -7.83 2.15 -25.63
CA GLU A 115 -9.30 2.20 -25.61
C GLU A 115 -9.88 2.12 -24.20
N ALA A 116 -9.34 1.23 -23.34
CA ALA A 116 -9.75 1.14 -21.94
C ALA A 116 -9.50 2.46 -21.19
N VAL A 117 -8.35 3.10 -21.43
CA VAL A 117 -8.02 4.42 -20.88
C VAL A 117 -9.06 5.46 -21.29
N LYS A 118 -9.39 5.54 -22.58
CA LYS A 118 -10.43 6.46 -23.08
C LYS A 118 -11.80 6.22 -22.46
N MET A 119 -12.20 4.95 -22.30
CA MET A 119 -13.48 4.61 -21.65
C MET A 119 -13.53 5.10 -20.20
N VAL A 120 -12.45 4.89 -19.42
CA VAL A 120 -12.35 5.37 -18.04
C VAL A 120 -12.42 6.90 -17.98
N LYS A 121 -11.68 7.59 -18.85
CA LYS A 121 -11.69 9.06 -18.93
C LYS A 121 -13.05 9.61 -19.37
N ALA A 122 -13.72 8.97 -20.31
CA ALA A 122 -15.07 9.36 -20.77
C ALA A 122 -16.12 9.27 -19.65
N ALA A 123 -15.94 8.32 -18.70
CA ALA A 123 -16.78 8.22 -17.51
C ALA A 123 -16.47 9.30 -16.45
N GLY A 124 -15.45 10.13 -16.65
CA GLY A 124 -15.04 11.17 -15.70
C GLY A 124 -14.36 10.61 -14.44
N LEU A 125 -13.73 9.46 -14.53
CA LEU A 125 -12.90 8.86 -13.48
C LEU A 125 -11.42 9.23 -13.64
N THR A 126 -10.69 9.23 -12.54
CA THR A 126 -9.22 9.23 -12.60
C THR A 126 -8.75 7.91 -13.19
N CYS A 127 -7.95 7.98 -14.26
CA CYS A 127 -7.36 6.81 -14.89
C CYS A 127 -5.96 6.59 -14.33
N ARG A 128 -5.82 5.62 -13.43
CA ARG A 128 -4.51 5.12 -12.99
C ARG A 128 -4.08 3.99 -13.93
N TYR A 129 -2.78 3.79 -14.06
CA TYR A 129 -2.27 2.77 -14.97
C TYR A 129 -1.15 1.95 -14.35
N SER A 130 -1.18 0.63 -14.57
CA SER A 130 -0.16 -0.33 -14.11
C SER A 130 0.61 -0.92 -15.27
N MET A 131 1.90 -0.61 -15.37
CA MET A 131 2.84 -1.26 -16.28
C MET A 131 3.25 -2.59 -15.66
N MET A 132 2.42 -3.63 -15.83
CA MET A 132 2.64 -4.95 -15.22
C MET A 132 3.90 -5.60 -15.78
N LYS A 133 4.67 -6.28 -14.91
CA LYS A 133 5.95 -6.92 -15.28
C LYS A 133 6.94 -5.93 -15.91
N ALA A 134 7.08 -4.74 -15.33
CA ALA A 134 7.92 -3.67 -15.89
C ALA A 134 9.34 -4.12 -16.24
N TYR A 135 9.90 -5.06 -15.50
CA TYR A 135 11.24 -5.64 -15.71
C TYR A 135 11.44 -6.36 -17.07
N ILE A 136 10.40 -6.58 -17.87
CA ILE A 136 10.56 -7.23 -19.20
C ILE A 136 10.94 -6.23 -20.31
N CYS A 137 10.85 -4.94 -20.04
CA CYS A 137 11.22 -3.87 -20.94
C CYS A 137 12.31 -2.99 -20.32
N PRO A 138 13.26 -2.44 -21.08
CA PRO A 138 14.22 -1.49 -20.52
C PRO A 138 13.54 -0.16 -20.13
N PRO A 139 14.13 0.62 -19.18
CA PRO A 139 13.55 1.87 -18.69
C PRO A 139 13.16 2.87 -19.78
N GLU A 140 13.98 3.00 -20.81
CA GLU A 140 13.77 3.94 -21.92
C GLU A 140 12.52 3.58 -22.73
N GLN A 141 12.30 2.30 -22.99
CA GLN A 141 11.09 1.81 -23.68
C GLN A 141 9.84 2.10 -22.86
N LEU A 142 9.90 1.86 -21.53
CA LEU A 142 8.77 2.17 -20.65
C LEU A 142 8.51 3.67 -20.53
N ALA A 143 9.54 4.50 -20.63
CA ALA A 143 9.39 5.95 -20.63
C ALA A 143 8.62 6.44 -21.89
N GLU A 144 8.92 5.89 -23.05
CA GLU A 144 8.17 6.18 -24.28
C GLU A 144 6.71 5.69 -24.21
N GLU A 145 6.50 4.49 -23.68
CA GLU A 145 5.15 3.97 -23.42
C GLU A 145 4.38 4.84 -22.44
N ALA A 146 5.03 5.30 -21.36
CA ALA A 146 4.43 6.18 -20.37
C ALA A 146 3.99 7.53 -20.97
N LYS A 147 4.82 8.11 -21.83
CA LYS A 147 4.48 9.34 -22.55
C LYS A 147 3.25 9.15 -23.44
N MET A 148 3.22 8.11 -24.24
CA MET A 148 2.07 7.75 -25.09
C MET A 148 0.79 7.58 -24.26
N LEU A 149 0.86 6.92 -23.12
CA LEU A 149 -0.27 6.69 -22.22
C LEU A 149 -0.73 7.99 -21.54
N ALA A 150 0.18 8.88 -21.16
CA ALA A 150 -0.16 10.20 -20.66
C ALA A 150 -0.92 11.04 -21.70
N GLU A 151 -0.47 11.02 -22.96
CA GLU A 151 -1.16 11.67 -24.09
C GLU A 151 -2.55 11.04 -24.35
N ALA A 152 -2.72 9.74 -24.06
CA ALA A 152 -4.02 9.06 -24.15
C ALA A 152 -4.97 9.39 -22.99
N GLY A 153 -4.48 10.05 -21.91
CA GLY A 153 -5.28 10.51 -20.78
C GLY A 153 -5.06 9.76 -19.47
N VAL A 154 -4.00 8.98 -19.33
CA VAL A 154 -3.62 8.41 -18.02
C VAL A 154 -3.19 9.53 -17.08
N ASP A 155 -3.71 9.52 -15.85
CA ASP A 155 -3.43 10.55 -14.85
C ASP A 155 -2.25 10.18 -13.94
N ILE A 156 -2.04 8.89 -13.66
CA ILE A 156 -0.98 8.36 -12.79
C ILE A 156 -0.51 7.02 -13.37
N ILE A 157 0.79 6.81 -13.44
CA ILE A 157 1.37 5.57 -13.96
C ILE A 157 2.22 4.87 -12.89
N THR A 158 2.08 3.55 -12.77
CA THR A 158 2.81 2.76 -11.79
C THR A 158 3.70 1.73 -12.46
N ILE A 159 4.99 1.74 -12.11
CA ILE A 159 5.97 0.71 -12.46
C ILE A 159 5.73 -0.50 -11.57
N MET A 160 5.43 -1.67 -12.13
CA MET A 160 5.14 -2.87 -11.35
C MET A 160 6.23 -3.92 -11.47
N ASP A 161 6.99 -4.11 -10.40
CA ASP A 161 7.87 -5.27 -10.23
C ASP A 161 7.05 -6.50 -9.80
N SER A 162 6.28 -7.02 -10.76
CA SER A 162 5.31 -8.11 -10.52
C SER A 162 5.94 -9.46 -10.11
N ALA A 163 7.26 -9.62 -10.26
CA ALA A 163 7.99 -10.82 -9.86
C ALA A 163 8.94 -10.58 -8.68
N GLY A 164 9.01 -9.34 -8.16
CA GLY A 164 9.92 -8.98 -7.06
C GLY A 164 11.39 -9.26 -7.41
N THR A 165 11.79 -8.93 -8.65
CA THR A 165 13.10 -9.24 -9.22
C THR A 165 14.03 -8.03 -9.34
N MET A 166 13.48 -6.81 -9.24
CA MET A 166 14.28 -5.60 -9.37
C MET A 166 15.20 -5.38 -8.17
N TYR A 167 16.37 -4.82 -8.45
CA TYR A 167 17.28 -4.27 -7.44
C TYR A 167 17.06 -2.76 -7.26
N PRO A 168 17.48 -2.15 -6.13
CA PRO A 168 17.26 -0.72 -5.87
C PRO A 168 17.79 0.20 -6.97
N HIS A 169 18.96 -0.10 -7.56
CA HIS A 169 19.52 0.71 -8.62
C HIS A 169 18.71 0.62 -9.94
N GLU A 170 18.10 -0.55 -10.22
CA GLU A 170 17.20 -0.72 -11.37
C GLU A 170 15.90 0.07 -11.14
N THR A 171 15.30 -0.07 -9.95
CA THR A 171 14.12 0.72 -9.56
C THR A 171 14.37 2.21 -9.72
N THR A 172 15.54 2.71 -9.27
CA THR A 172 15.96 4.09 -9.46
C THR A 172 16.00 4.48 -10.94
N ALA A 173 16.55 3.61 -11.81
CA ALA A 173 16.64 3.89 -13.24
C ALA A 173 15.25 3.99 -13.89
N TYR A 174 14.35 3.05 -13.59
CA TYR A 174 12.97 3.08 -14.11
C TYR A 174 12.21 4.34 -13.66
N VAL A 175 12.26 4.67 -12.37
CA VAL A 175 11.55 5.85 -11.85
C VAL A 175 12.08 7.13 -12.50
N LYS A 176 13.40 7.32 -12.59
CA LYS A 176 14.00 8.50 -13.23
C LYS A 176 13.60 8.62 -14.69
N ALA A 177 13.70 7.52 -15.46
CA ALA A 177 13.34 7.53 -16.87
C ALA A 177 11.86 7.95 -17.09
N LEU A 178 10.93 7.44 -16.29
CA LEU A 178 9.51 7.80 -16.39
C LEU A 178 9.27 9.25 -15.93
N LYS A 179 9.86 9.66 -14.81
CA LYS A 179 9.72 11.05 -14.28
C LYS A 179 10.20 12.11 -15.28
N GLU A 180 11.25 11.81 -16.02
CA GLU A 180 11.80 12.72 -17.04
C GLU A 180 10.92 12.81 -18.29
N ASN A 181 10.16 11.80 -18.62
CA ASN A 181 9.49 11.67 -19.93
C ASN A 181 7.95 11.68 -19.87
N ALA A 182 7.33 11.16 -18.80
CA ALA A 182 5.87 10.96 -18.79
C ALA A 182 5.08 12.24 -18.53
N GLY A 183 5.63 13.22 -17.83
CA GLY A 183 4.95 14.48 -17.48
C GLY A 183 3.75 14.32 -16.53
N ILE A 184 3.54 13.14 -15.97
CA ILE A 184 2.49 12.78 -15.00
C ILE A 184 3.10 12.12 -13.76
N PRO A 185 2.37 12.01 -12.64
CA PRO A 185 2.81 11.30 -11.45
C PRO A 185 3.20 9.86 -11.75
N VAL A 186 4.29 9.41 -11.10
CA VAL A 186 4.85 8.06 -11.24
C VAL A 186 4.81 7.35 -9.89
N GLY A 187 4.25 6.14 -9.86
CA GLY A 187 4.23 5.24 -8.71
C GLY A 187 5.15 4.05 -8.89
N PHE A 188 5.44 3.37 -7.80
CA PHE A 188 6.17 2.10 -7.77
C PHE A 188 5.44 1.05 -6.96
N HIS A 189 5.33 -0.16 -7.51
CA HIS A 189 4.76 -1.35 -6.87
C HIS A 189 5.78 -2.48 -6.92
N GLY A 190 6.15 -3.04 -5.77
CA GLY A 190 7.15 -4.10 -5.69
C GLY A 190 6.70 -5.30 -4.90
N HIS A 191 6.84 -6.51 -5.51
CA HIS A 191 6.74 -7.77 -4.80
C HIS A 191 8.04 -8.13 -4.08
N SER A 192 7.95 -9.01 -3.07
CA SER A 192 9.03 -9.32 -2.11
C SER A 192 9.77 -10.62 -2.39
N ASN A 193 9.74 -11.13 -3.65
CA ASN A 193 10.29 -12.46 -3.96
C ASN A 193 11.81 -12.57 -3.71
N LEU A 194 12.57 -11.50 -3.91
CA LEU A 194 13.98 -11.41 -3.51
C LEU A 194 14.18 -10.75 -2.13
N GLY A 195 13.11 -10.45 -1.39
CA GLY A 195 13.19 -9.74 -0.11
C GLY A 195 13.57 -8.27 -0.23
N LEU A 196 13.47 -7.66 -1.42
CA LEU A 196 13.95 -6.30 -1.69
C LEU A 196 12.85 -5.25 -1.83
N SER A 197 11.57 -5.61 -1.68
CA SER A 197 10.46 -4.68 -1.93
C SER A 197 10.55 -3.39 -1.12
N GLN A 198 10.96 -3.46 0.16
CA GLN A 198 11.15 -2.29 1.02
C GLN A 198 12.31 -1.41 0.56
N ALA A 199 13.44 -2.03 0.20
CA ALA A 199 14.60 -1.30 -0.32
C ALA A 199 14.27 -0.65 -1.67
N ASN A 200 13.49 -1.33 -2.52
CA ASN A 200 13.02 -0.80 -3.79
C ASN A 200 12.02 0.35 -3.60
N ALA A 201 11.11 0.24 -2.63
CA ALA A 201 10.18 1.33 -2.28
C ALA A 201 10.93 2.60 -1.84
N LEU A 202 11.97 2.45 -1.01
CA LEU A 202 12.82 3.56 -0.61
C LEU A 202 13.58 4.14 -1.81
N ALA A 203 14.19 3.31 -2.64
CA ALA A 203 14.91 3.74 -3.83
C ALA A 203 14.00 4.47 -4.84
N ALA A 204 12.75 4.00 -4.99
CA ALA A 204 11.74 4.69 -5.80
C ALA A 204 11.42 6.08 -5.25
N ALA A 205 11.24 6.19 -3.93
CA ALA A 205 10.98 7.44 -3.25
C ALA A 205 12.13 8.45 -3.42
N GLU A 206 13.37 8.01 -3.21
CA GLU A 206 14.58 8.81 -3.38
C GLU A 206 14.80 9.22 -4.84
N ALA A 207 14.36 8.40 -5.80
CA ALA A 207 14.37 8.71 -7.22
C ALA A 207 13.27 9.70 -7.65
N GLY A 208 12.35 10.07 -6.75
CA GLY A 208 11.29 11.04 -6.99
C GLY A 208 9.95 10.45 -7.39
N ALA A 209 9.68 9.19 -7.09
CA ALA A 209 8.34 8.63 -7.23
C ALA A 209 7.32 9.44 -6.39
N ASP A 210 6.12 9.63 -6.93
CA ASP A 210 5.06 10.40 -6.28
C ASP A 210 4.26 9.54 -5.28
N GLU A 211 4.28 8.21 -5.50
CA GLU A 211 3.62 7.24 -4.63
C GLU A 211 4.33 5.88 -4.63
N VAL A 212 4.13 5.15 -3.54
CA VAL A 212 4.55 3.74 -3.39
C VAL A 212 3.33 2.92 -3.03
N ASP A 213 3.16 1.80 -3.73
CA ASP A 213 2.12 0.83 -3.41
C ASP A 213 2.55 -0.01 -2.21
N GLY A 214 1.62 -0.19 -1.27
CA GLY A 214 1.76 -1.06 -0.11
C GLY A 214 0.65 -2.10 -0.02
N GLY A 215 0.88 -3.11 0.79
CA GLY A 215 -0.13 -4.05 1.23
C GLY A 215 0.03 -4.28 2.74
N LEU A 216 -1.04 -4.10 3.52
CA LEU A 216 -1.03 -4.37 4.96
C LEU A 216 -0.46 -5.77 5.23
N LEU A 217 0.48 -5.87 6.18
CA LEU A 217 1.18 -7.11 6.52
C LEU A 217 1.91 -7.76 5.33
N GLY A 218 2.18 -7.01 4.27
CA GLY A 218 2.76 -7.53 3.04
C GLY A 218 1.85 -8.48 2.25
N MET A 219 0.55 -8.47 2.49
CA MET A 219 -0.39 -9.37 1.83
C MET A 219 -0.37 -9.22 0.32
N ALA A 220 -0.10 -10.31 -0.39
CA ALA A 220 -0.24 -10.48 -1.85
C ALA A 220 -0.01 -11.94 -2.22
N ARG A 221 -0.07 -12.25 -3.51
CA ARG A 221 0.40 -13.55 -4.02
C ARG A 221 1.92 -13.69 -3.87
N SER A 222 2.45 -14.91 -4.03
CA SER A 222 3.87 -15.26 -4.00
C SER A 222 4.52 -14.90 -2.64
N ALA A 223 5.58 -14.10 -2.60
CA ALA A 223 6.25 -13.68 -1.37
C ALA A 223 5.68 -12.38 -0.77
N GLY A 224 4.55 -11.90 -1.28
CA GLY A 224 3.90 -10.69 -0.78
C GLY A 224 4.35 -9.40 -1.47
N ASN A 225 3.73 -8.29 -1.06
CA ASN A 225 4.04 -6.93 -1.49
C ASN A 225 5.04 -6.24 -0.53
N CYS A 226 5.46 -5.05 -0.89
CA CYS A 226 5.97 -4.07 0.06
C CYS A 226 4.94 -3.89 1.18
N ALA A 227 5.30 -4.22 2.43
CA ALA A 227 4.38 -4.10 3.54
C ALA A 227 4.11 -2.62 3.84
N THR A 228 2.82 -2.25 3.96
CA THR A 228 2.39 -0.86 4.15
C THR A 228 3.01 -0.25 5.41
N GLU A 229 2.98 -0.96 6.52
CA GLU A 229 3.55 -0.53 7.80
C GLU A 229 5.06 -0.31 7.73
N LEU A 230 5.77 -1.19 7.03
CA LEU A 230 7.22 -1.05 6.83
C LEU A 230 7.54 0.14 5.92
N ALA A 231 6.77 0.34 4.85
CA ALA A 231 6.92 1.49 3.96
C ALA A 231 6.64 2.80 4.70
N VAL A 232 5.55 2.87 5.47
CA VAL A 232 5.22 4.05 6.30
C VAL A 232 6.35 4.34 7.27
N ALA A 233 6.84 3.35 8.01
CA ALA A 233 7.90 3.52 8.99
C ALA A 233 9.21 4.01 8.35
N THR A 234 9.66 3.35 7.27
CA THR A 234 10.94 3.67 6.64
C THR A 234 10.92 5.01 5.91
N LEU A 235 9.86 5.30 5.16
CA LEU A 235 9.73 6.55 4.41
C LEU A 235 9.50 7.75 5.33
N SER A 236 8.73 7.61 6.41
CA SER A 236 8.55 8.68 7.41
C SER A 236 9.86 8.95 8.16
N HIS A 237 10.62 7.90 8.51
CA HIS A 237 11.93 8.04 9.17
C HIS A 237 12.94 8.81 8.30
N GLN A 238 12.86 8.67 6.99
CA GLN A 238 13.71 9.39 6.02
C GLN A 238 13.15 10.79 5.68
N GLY A 239 12.02 11.21 6.24
CA GLY A 239 11.38 12.49 5.92
C GLY A 239 10.76 12.56 4.52
N LEU A 240 10.50 11.41 3.91
CA LEU A 240 9.93 11.30 2.55
C LEU A 240 8.40 11.15 2.56
N LEU A 241 7.80 10.81 3.70
CA LEU A 241 6.37 10.62 3.88
C LEU A 241 5.88 11.38 5.11
N ASP A 242 4.78 12.13 4.93
CA ASP A 242 4.09 12.85 5.99
C ASP A 242 2.60 12.48 6.02
N GLY A 243 1.94 12.77 7.15
CA GLY A 243 0.49 12.70 7.28
C GLY A 243 -0.09 11.30 7.51
N VAL A 244 0.76 10.29 7.74
CA VAL A 244 0.34 8.95 8.15
C VAL A 244 0.75 8.70 9.60
N ASP A 245 -0.21 8.31 10.44
CA ASP A 245 0.01 7.96 11.84
C ASP A 245 0.40 6.48 11.96
N LEU A 246 1.71 6.23 12.00
CA LEU A 246 2.26 4.88 12.13
C LEU A 246 1.73 4.14 13.37
N TYR A 247 1.56 4.82 14.50
CA TYR A 247 1.13 4.17 15.73
C TYR A 247 -0.34 3.72 15.67
N LYS A 248 -1.20 4.50 14.99
CA LYS A 248 -2.58 4.06 14.73
C LYS A 248 -2.61 2.85 13.80
N LEU A 249 -1.78 2.84 12.75
CA LEU A 249 -1.65 1.73 11.83
C LEU A 249 -1.24 0.45 12.57
N LEU A 250 -0.17 0.51 13.37
CA LEU A 250 0.34 -0.64 14.11
C LEU A 250 -0.63 -1.16 15.16
N ARG A 251 -1.36 -0.27 15.86
CA ARG A 251 -2.42 -0.71 16.80
C ARG A 251 -3.55 -1.42 16.06
N TYR A 252 -4.00 -0.89 14.93
CA TYR A 252 -5.01 -1.54 14.12
C TYR A 252 -4.56 -2.95 13.68
N GLU A 253 -3.30 -3.08 13.25
CA GLU A 253 -2.74 -4.38 12.87
C GLU A 253 -2.69 -5.37 14.03
N ASP A 254 -2.20 -4.96 15.20
CA ASP A 254 -2.08 -5.82 16.36
C ASP A 254 -3.44 -6.22 16.95
N GLU A 255 -4.36 -5.28 17.06
CA GLU A 255 -5.61 -5.47 17.77
C GLU A 255 -6.71 -6.11 16.90
N GLU A 256 -6.73 -5.81 15.60
CA GLU A 256 -7.80 -6.25 14.70
C GLU A 256 -7.30 -7.15 13.57
N LEU A 257 -6.32 -6.68 12.76
CA LEU A 257 -6.00 -7.31 11.49
C LEU A 257 -5.24 -8.63 11.65
N ILE A 258 -4.17 -8.66 12.45
CA ILE A 258 -3.38 -9.87 12.68
C ILE A 258 -4.23 -10.99 13.31
N PRO A 259 -5.06 -10.73 14.35
CA PRO A 259 -5.99 -11.73 14.86
C PRO A 259 -6.97 -12.27 13.81
N ALA A 260 -7.53 -11.39 12.99
CA ALA A 260 -8.45 -11.79 11.92
C ALA A 260 -7.76 -12.63 10.85
N MET A 261 -6.56 -12.26 10.42
CA MET A 261 -5.81 -12.96 9.38
C MET A 261 -5.25 -14.31 9.83
N LYS A 262 -5.03 -14.51 11.14
CA LYS A 262 -4.68 -15.83 11.70
C LYS A 262 -5.74 -16.89 11.40
N ALA A 263 -7.02 -16.50 11.33
CA ALA A 263 -8.12 -17.41 10.98
C ALA A 263 -7.98 -17.97 9.55
N TYR A 264 -7.30 -17.26 8.67
CA TYR A 264 -6.98 -17.69 7.29
C TYR A 264 -5.61 -18.38 7.19
N GLY A 265 -4.90 -18.59 8.31
CA GLY A 265 -3.56 -19.18 8.32
C GLY A 265 -2.48 -18.25 7.78
N TYR A 266 -2.73 -16.93 7.68
CA TYR A 266 -1.74 -15.96 7.25
C TYR A 266 -0.79 -15.62 8.40
N HIS A 267 0.52 -15.61 8.10
CA HIS A 267 1.58 -15.32 9.05
C HIS A 267 2.39 -14.11 8.60
N VAL A 268 2.55 -13.17 9.51
CA VAL A 268 3.34 -11.95 9.29
C VAL A 268 4.81 -12.24 9.52
N ALA A 269 5.69 -11.82 8.61
CA ALA A 269 7.13 -12.02 8.73
C ALA A 269 7.79 -11.05 9.73
N VAL A 270 7.28 -9.81 9.80
CA VAL A 270 7.74 -8.77 10.72
C VAL A 270 6.52 -8.25 11.46
N CYS A 271 6.44 -8.51 12.77
CA CYS A 271 5.33 -7.99 13.56
C CYS A 271 5.54 -6.50 13.92
N PRO A 272 4.49 -5.76 14.30
CA PRO A 272 4.59 -4.34 14.68
C PRO A 272 5.67 -4.04 15.73
N GLU A 273 5.83 -4.91 16.72
CA GLU A 273 6.87 -4.75 17.75
C GLU A 273 8.29 -4.88 17.16
N ASP A 274 8.54 -5.86 16.27
CA ASP A 274 9.84 -6.02 15.61
C ASP A 274 10.17 -4.79 14.75
N LEU A 275 9.17 -4.23 14.06
CA LEU A 275 9.31 -3.01 13.28
C LEU A 275 9.76 -1.84 14.18
N ILE A 276 9.11 -1.64 15.31
CA ILE A 276 9.43 -0.55 16.25
C ILE A 276 10.81 -0.73 16.86
N LEU A 277 11.22 -1.95 17.19
CA LEU A 277 12.59 -2.23 17.66
C LEU A 277 13.63 -1.84 16.60
N GLY A 278 13.40 -2.22 15.33
CA GLY A 278 14.27 -1.86 14.22
C GLY A 278 14.33 -0.35 13.99
N LEU A 279 13.18 0.31 13.96
CA LEU A 279 13.06 1.75 13.73
C LEU A 279 13.75 2.58 14.82
N SER A 280 13.61 2.19 16.08
CA SER A 280 14.18 2.89 17.24
C SER A 280 15.63 2.52 17.56
N GLY A 281 16.11 1.38 17.02
CA GLY A 281 17.38 0.77 17.40
C GLY A 281 17.39 0.22 18.85
N CYS A 282 16.21 -0.11 19.37
CA CYS A 282 16.06 -0.71 20.69
C CYS A 282 16.35 -2.22 20.63
N HIS A 283 17.13 -2.73 21.60
CA HIS A 283 17.38 -4.17 21.68
C HIS A 283 16.22 -4.89 22.39
N SER A 284 15.79 -6.02 21.86
CA SER A 284 14.66 -6.82 22.36
C SER A 284 14.77 -7.27 23.82
N SER A 285 15.98 -7.32 24.40
CA SER A 285 16.20 -7.64 25.82
C SER A 285 15.51 -6.68 26.80
N PHE A 286 15.13 -5.49 26.35
CA PHE A 286 14.46 -4.49 27.18
C PHE A 286 12.93 -4.58 27.12
N LEU A 287 12.35 -5.34 26.19
CA LEU A 287 10.90 -5.39 25.95
C LEU A 287 10.07 -5.65 27.19
N LYS A 288 10.50 -6.62 28.03
CA LYS A 288 9.78 -6.92 29.27
C LYS A 288 9.59 -5.68 30.15
N MET A 289 10.62 -4.85 30.30
CA MET A 289 10.57 -3.61 31.07
C MET A 289 9.68 -2.57 30.39
N PHE A 290 9.75 -2.43 29.06
CA PHE A 290 8.89 -1.53 28.30
C PHE A 290 7.42 -1.88 28.45
N HIS A 291 7.04 -3.15 28.26
CA HIS A 291 5.66 -3.61 28.44
C HIS A 291 5.15 -3.38 29.86
N GLN A 292 5.97 -3.69 30.88
CA GLN A 292 5.59 -3.47 32.27
C GLN A 292 5.28 -2.00 32.53
N VAL A 293 6.20 -1.10 32.20
CA VAL A 293 6.02 0.35 32.44
C VAL A 293 4.88 0.91 31.60
N ALA A 294 4.76 0.51 30.33
CA ALA A 294 3.66 0.98 29.48
C ALA A 294 2.30 0.60 30.04
N GLN A 295 2.14 -0.63 30.55
CA GLN A 295 0.92 -1.10 31.19
C GLN A 295 0.62 -0.35 32.49
N GLU A 296 1.61 -0.19 33.39
CA GLU A 296 1.45 0.50 34.67
C GLU A 296 1.10 1.98 34.46
N GLU A 297 1.74 2.62 33.50
CA GLU A 297 1.54 4.03 33.20
C GLU A 297 0.41 4.30 32.19
N GLN A 298 -0.20 3.28 31.62
CA GLN A 298 -1.27 3.37 30.61
C GLN A 298 -0.88 4.26 29.42
N VAL A 299 0.27 3.99 28.84
CA VAL A 299 0.78 4.66 27.62
C VAL A 299 1.02 3.66 26.51
N ASP A 300 1.04 4.14 25.28
CA ASP A 300 1.37 3.35 24.10
C ASP A 300 2.82 2.84 24.17
N VAL A 301 3.02 1.53 24.13
CA VAL A 301 4.33 0.91 24.28
C VAL A 301 5.27 1.28 23.13
N TYR A 302 4.76 1.41 21.90
CA TYR A 302 5.55 1.77 20.73
C TYR A 302 6.11 3.18 20.83
N GLN A 303 5.27 4.14 21.23
CA GLN A 303 5.73 5.50 21.50
C GLN A 303 6.77 5.54 22.64
N LEU A 304 6.55 4.75 23.70
CA LEU A 304 7.49 4.68 24.81
C LEU A 304 8.86 4.15 24.36
N ILE A 305 8.89 3.06 23.58
CA ILE A 305 10.11 2.48 23.01
C ILE A 305 10.87 3.53 22.18
N VAL A 306 10.20 4.17 21.23
CA VAL A 306 10.82 5.14 20.32
C VAL A 306 11.39 6.32 21.09
N ARG A 307 10.62 6.93 22.00
CA ARG A 307 11.05 8.12 22.74
C ARG A 307 12.18 7.85 23.74
N VAL A 308 12.12 6.72 24.46
CA VAL A 308 13.21 6.31 25.36
C VAL A 308 14.47 6.01 24.57
N SER A 309 14.36 5.30 23.46
CA SER A 309 15.52 4.94 22.64
C SER A 309 16.19 6.14 21.97
N ALA A 310 15.45 7.21 21.72
CA ALA A 310 16.03 8.48 21.27
C ALA A 310 16.93 9.13 22.32
N ILE A 311 16.72 8.84 23.62
CA ILE A 311 17.53 9.33 24.73
C ILE A 311 18.65 8.36 25.06
N ASP A 312 18.30 7.09 25.31
CA ASP A 312 19.27 6.01 25.60
C ASP A 312 18.76 4.67 25.06
N ARG A 313 19.38 4.19 23.98
CA ARG A 313 19.12 2.86 23.38
C ARG A 313 20.08 1.78 23.88
N LYS A 314 21.14 2.16 24.59
CA LYS A 314 22.18 1.23 25.03
C LYS A 314 21.81 0.53 26.32
N ALA A 315 21.31 1.28 27.31
CA ALA A 315 21.01 0.77 28.65
C ALA A 315 19.87 1.57 29.30
N PRO A 316 18.67 1.58 28.71
CA PRO A 316 17.56 2.35 29.24
C PRO A 316 17.18 1.86 30.64
N THR A 317 16.95 2.79 31.56
CA THR A 317 16.57 2.50 32.95
C THR A 317 15.06 2.63 33.15
N GLU A 318 14.50 1.92 34.14
CA GLU A 318 13.08 2.03 34.48
C GLU A 318 12.68 3.48 34.85
N GLU A 319 13.56 4.20 35.53
CA GLU A 319 13.35 5.64 35.85
C GLU A 319 13.20 6.48 34.58
N LEU A 320 14.05 6.25 33.57
CA LEU A 320 13.93 6.93 32.27
C LEU A 320 12.60 6.59 31.58
N LEU A 321 12.18 5.33 31.60
CA LEU A 321 10.91 4.89 31.02
C LEU A 321 9.73 5.60 31.68
N ARG A 322 9.67 5.62 33.02
CA ARG A 322 8.58 6.28 33.78
C ARG A 322 8.51 7.78 33.52
N ARG A 323 9.66 8.46 33.51
CA ARG A 323 9.73 9.88 33.17
C ARG A 323 9.23 10.16 31.75
N THR A 324 9.61 9.32 30.81
CA THR A 324 9.16 9.44 29.41
C THR A 324 7.67 9.17 29.28
N ALA A 325 7.15 8.16 30.00
CA ALA A 325 5.72 7.87 30.04
C ALA A 325 4.91 9.07 30.57
N ALA A 326 5.39 9.74 31.62
CA ALA A 326 4.76 10.97 32.12
C ALA A 326 4.73 12.07 31.04
N ALA A 327 5.82 12.27 30.29
CA ALA A 327 5.85 13.25 29.21
C ALA A 327 4.88 12.89 28.06
N ILE A 328 4.70 11.62 27.74
CA ILE A 328 3.70 11.15 26.75
C ILE A 328 2.29 11.53 27.19
N LYS A 329 1.93 11.31 28.47
CA LYS A 329 0.61 11.68 29.02
C LYS A 329 0.32 13.18 28.95
N GLU A 330 1.35 13.99 29.09
CA GLU A 330 1.26 15.46 29.04
C GLU A 330 1.30 16.03 27.61
N GLY A 331 1.39 15.17 26.59
CA GLY A 331 1.46 15.56 25.16
C GLY A 331 2.77 16.25 24.77
N ARG A 332 3.83 16.04 25.54
CA ARG A 332 5.18 16.59 25.33
C ARG A 332 6.12 15.60 24.66
#